data_c926aff2ed47776a159729cdfa19e4be
#
_entry.id   c926aff2ed47776a159729cdfa19e4be
#
_cell.length_a   1.000
_cell.length_b   1.000
_cell.length_c   1.000
_cell.angle_alpha   90.00
_cell.angle_beta   90.00
_cell.angle_gamma   90.00
#
_symmetry.space_group_name_H-M   'P 1'
#
loop_
_entity.id
_entity.type
_entity.pdbx_description
1 polymer ?
#
loop_
_entity_poly.entity_id
_entity_poly.type
_entity_poly.pdbx_seq_one_letter_code
_entity_poly.pdbx_strand_id
1 'polypeptide(L)'
;INTIRLRLWVNPTEDVSSLQGVKEFSTLLKSLGFRIWITPHFSDTWAHPGQQILPFEWESLNFEELKQELYSHISEIMTEIEPEYIQIGNEINTGILFPHGDIVNNPNQFLELINQGVSAVRSLSSTTKIILHFAGYEASQWFYNLVDEVDYDIIGISFYPKWHGKSLEELE
;
A
#
# COMPACT_ATOMS: atom_id res chain seq x y z
N ILE A 1 -14.25 16.30 7.33
CA ILE A 1 -13.20 15.53 6.63
C ILE A 1 -11.93 16.36 6.67
N ASN A 2 -10.82 15.75 7.08
CA ASN A 2 -9.52 16.42 7.20
C ASN A 2 -8.36 15.62 6.59
N THR A 3 -8.65 14.47 5.99
CA THR A 3 -7.67 13.59 5.35
C THR A 3 -8.22 13.11 4.00
N ILE A 4 -7.40 13.14 2.97
CA ILE A 4 -7.74 12.67 1.62
C ILE A 4 -6.84 11.50 1.28
N ARG A 5 -7.45 10.38 0.87
CA ARG A 5 -6.75 9.20 0.39
C ARG A 5 -6.58 9.26 -1.12
N LEU A 6 -5.33 9.15 -1.58
CA LEU A 6 -4.96 9.19 -2.99
C LEU A 6 -4.31 7.86 -3.37
N ARG A 7 -4.77 7.26 -4.47
CA ARG A 7 -4.10 6.11 -5.05
C ARG A 7 -2.90 6.57 -5.89
N LEU A 8 -1.90 5.71 -5.96
CA LEU A 8 -0.72 5.91 -6.80
C LEU A 8 -0.38 4.59 -7.50
N TRP A 9 -0.13 4.66 -8.81
CA TRP A 9 0.32 3.55 -9.64
C TRP A 9 1.75 3.80 -10.10
N VAL A 10 2.49 2.73 -10.48
CA VAL A 10 3.90 2.85 -10.86
C VAL A 10 4.02 3.53 -12.23
N ASN A 11 3.43 2.95 -13.28
CA ASN A 11 3.43 3.49 -14.65
C ASN A 11 2.00 3.55 -15.21
N PRO A 12 1.13 4.43 -14.71
CA PRO A 12 -0.23 4.53 -15.21
C PRO A 12 -0.28 5.11 -16.63
N THR A 13 -1.29 4.74 -17.39
CA THR A 13 -1.57 5.34 -18.70
C THR A 13 -2.08 6.77 -18.60
N GLU A 14 -2.63 7.16 -17.45
CA GLU A 14 -3.16 8.49 -17.17
C GLU A 14 -2.42 9.14 -16.01
N ASP A 15 -2.07 10.39 -16.16
CA ASP A 15 -1.25 11.15 -15.22
C ASP A 15 -1.86 11.31 -13.82
N VAL A 16 -3.17 11.25 -13.71
CA VAL A 16 -3.91 11.46 -12.44
C VAL A 16 -3.50 10.49 -11.31
N SER A 17 -2.94 9.33 -11.65
CA SER A 17 -2.46 8.34 -10.68
C SER A 17 -0.94 8.12 -10.76
N SER A 18 -0.22 8.93 -11.54
CA SER A 18 1.24 8.96 -11.58
C SER A 18 1.80 9.65 -10.33
N LEU A 19 3.07 9.43 -10.03
CA LEU A 19 3.74 10.15 -8.95
C LEU A 19 3.66 11.67 -9.13
N GLN A 20 3.88 12.16 -10.36
CA GLN A 20 3.83 13.59 -10.65
C GLN A 20 2.43 14.17 -10.44
N GLY A 21 1.39 13.55 -10.99
CA GLY A 21 0.01 14.02 -10.86
C GLY A 21 -0.48 13.97 -9.40
N VAL A 22 -0.14 12.90 -8.67
CA VAL A 22 -0.47 12.77 -7.24
C VAL A 22 0.29 13.79 -6.39
N LYS A 23 1.55 14.08 -6.69
CA LYS A 23 2.35 15.13 -6.03
C LYS A 23 1.72 16.51 -6.20
N GLU A 24 1.38 16.89 -7.43
CA GLU A 24 0.74 18.17 -7.72
C GLU A 24 -0.59 18.32 -6.97
N PHE A 25 -1.43 17.28 -7.01
CA PHE A 25 -2.70 17.29 -6.30
C PHE A 25 -2.53 17.28 -4.77
N SER A 26 -1.57 16.55 -4.24
CA SER A 26 -1.22 16.55 -2.82
C SER A 26 -0.79 17.94 -2.34
N THR A 27 0.01 18.64 -3.14
CA THR A 27 0.44 20.02 -2.84
C THR A 27 -0.74 20.96 -2.72
N LEU A 28 -1.69 20.88 -3.67
CA LEU A 28 -2.93 21.66 -3.62
C LEU A 28 -3.74 21.32 -2.35
N LEU A 29 -3.95 20.05 -2.06
CA LEU A 29 -4.73 19.61 -0.89
C LEU A 29 -4.09 20.04 0.43
N LYS A 30 -2.77 19.95 0.55
CA LYS A 30 -2.03 20.44 1.72
C LYS A 30 -2.21 21.95 1.91
N SER A 31 -2.19 22.73 0.82
CA SER A 31 -2.43 24.18 0.88
C SER A 31 -3.85 24.54 1.38
N LEU A 32 -4.80 23.62 1.22
CA LEU A 32 -6.18 23.73 1.72
C LEU A 32 -6.35 23.15 3.14
N GLY A 33 -5.26 22.68 3.78
CA GLY A 33 -5.26 22.16 5.15
C GLY A 33 -5.64 20.69 5.29
N PHE A 34 -5.66 19.92 4.20
CA PHE A 34 -5.87 18.47 4.26
C PHE A 34 -4.58 17.71 4.57
N ARG A 35 -4.70 16.63 5.32
CA ARG A 35 -3.67 15.60 5.45
C ARG A 35 -3.76 14.64 4.28
N ILE A 36 -2.62 14.10 3.87
CA ILE A 36 -2.51 13.21 2.73
C ILE A 36 -2.29 11.77 3.19
N TRP A 37 -3.08 10.86 2.61
CA TRP A 37 -2.92 9.43 2.73
C TRP A 37 -2.65 8.85 1.35
N ILE A 38 -1.41 8.40 1.12
CA ILE A 38 -1.02 7.78 -0.15
C ILE A 38 -1.23 6.27 -0.08
N THR A 39 -1.78 5.73 -1.16
CA THR A 39 -1.96 4.29 -1.37
C THR A 39 -1.27 3.86 -2.65
N PRO A 40 0.04 3.52 -2.59
CA PRO A 40 0.71 2.90 -3.72
C PRO A 40 0.12 1.50 -3.95
N HIS A 41 -0.19 1.19 -5.21
CA HIS A 41 -0.72 -0.11 -5.60
C HIS A 41 0.37 -1.12 -5.99
N PHE A 42 1.60 -0.65 -6.21
CA PHE A 42 2.73 -1.43 -6.74
C PHE A 42 2.37 -2.19 -8.02
N SER A 43 1.63 -1.53 -8.88
CA SER A 43 1.16 -2.02 -10.17
C SER A 43 0.92 -0.82 -11.09
N ASP A 44 0.81 -1.03 -12.40
CA ASP A 44 0.45 0.00 -13.38
C ASP A 44 -1.05 0.28 -13.44
N THR A 45 -1.83 -0.44 -12.63
CA THR A 45 -3.29 -0.36 -12.57
C THR A 45 -3.82 -0.72 -11.17
N TRP A 46 -5.13 -0.97 -11.06
CA TRP A 46 -5.74 -1.41 -9.82
C TRP A 46 -5.15 -2.74 -9.32
N ALA A 47 -4.58 -2.72 -8.10
CA ALA A 47 -4.28 -3.91 -7.33
C ALA A 47 -5.42 -4.20 -6.35
N HIS A 48 -5.83 -5.48 -6.27
CA HIS A 48 -6.87 -6.00 -5.37
C HIS A 48 -6.61 -7.50 -5.13
N PRO A 49 -7.34 -8.20 -4.23
CA PRO A 49 -6.99 -9.57 -3.84
C PRO A 49 -6.83 -10.58 -4.97
N GLY A 50 -7.52 -10.39 -6.09
CA GLY A 50 -7.39 -11.25 -7.29
C GLY A 50 -6.37 -10.76 -8.31
N GLN A 51 -5.71 -9.63 -8.10
CA GLN A 51 -4.85 -8.98 -9.08
C GLN A 51 -3.77 -8.13 -8.41
N GLN A 52 -2.61 -8.73 -8.17
CA GLN A 52 -1.43 -8.09 -7.58
C GLN A 52 -0.24 -8.18 -8.54
N ILE A 53 -0.48 -7.74 -9.78
CA ILE A 53 0.45 -7.90 -10.92
C ILE A 53 1.62 -6.93 -10.78
N LEU A 54 2.83 -7.41 -11.03
CA LEU A 54 4.02 -6.58 -11.15
C LEU A 54 3.82 -5.43 -12.16
N PRO A 55 4.38 -4.25 -11.91
CA PRO A 55 4.56 -3.25 -12.94
C PRO A 55 5.39 -3.81 -14.10
N PHE A 56 5.06 -3.41 -15.32
CA PHE A 56 5.75 -3.91 -16.52
C PHE A 56 7.27 -3.73 -16.45
N GLU A 57 7.73 -2.60 -15.96
CA GLU A 57 9.17 -2.31 -15.83
C GLU A 57 9.88 -3.18 -14.78
N TRP A 58 9.13 -3.77 -13.84
CA TRP A 58 9.68 -4.61 -12.77
C TRP A 58 9.67 -6.11 -13.10
N GLU A 59 9.02 -6.52 -14.19
CA GLU A 59 8.86 -7.94 -14.56
C GLU A 59 10.19 -8.69 -14.76
N SER A 60 11.24 -7.99 -15.17
CA SER A 60 12.57 -8.59 -15.41
C SER A 60 13.46 -8.66 -14.16
N LEU A 61 13.04 -8.05 -13.05
CA LEU A 61 13.83 -8.00 -11.82
C LEU A 61 13.81 -9.36 -11.11
N ASN A 62 14.97 -9.78 -10.60
CA ASN A 62 15.00 -10.85 -9.62
C ASN A 62 14.50 -10.37 -8.25
N PHE A 63 14.31 -11.28 -7.30
CA PHE A 63 13.69 -10.93 -6.02
C PHE A 63 14.49 -9.88 -5.22
N GLU A 64 15.81 -9.92 -5.22
CA GLU A 64 16.65 -8.95 -4.52
C GLU A 64 16.58 -7.56 -5.19
N GLU A 65 16.59 -7.53 -6.51
CA GLU A 65 16.40 -6.30 -7.28
C GLU A 65 14.99 -5.72 -7.06
N LEU A 66 13.95 -6.57 -7.02
CA LEU A 66 12.57 -6.16 -6.74
C LEU A 66 12.43 -5.52 -5.34
N LYS A 67 13.09 -6.07 -4.32
CA LYS A 67 13.11 -5.46 -2.98
C LYS A 67 13.76 -4.06 -3.00
N GLN A 68 14.85 -3.91 -3.73
CA GLN A 68 15.52 -2.62 -3.86
C GLN A 68 14.68 -1.60 -4.61
N GLU A 69 14.04 -2.03 -5.69
CA GLU A 69 13.15 -1.18 -6.48
C GLU A 69 11.94 -0.72 -5.65
N LEU A 70 11.30 -1.63 -4.91
CA LEU A 70 10.21 -1.31 -3.99
C LEU A 70 10.65 -0.28 -2.93
N TYR A 71 11.84 -0.47 -2.35
CA TYR A 71 12.42 0.49 -1.39
C TYR A 71 12.61 1.87 -2.03
N SER A 72 13.20 1.91 -3.23
CA SER A 72 13.46 3.15 -3.97
C SER A 72 12.17 3.88 -4.31
N HIS A 73 11.18 3.17 -4.83
CA HIS A 73 9.88 3.72 -5.20
C HIS A 73 9.14 4.33 -3.98
N ILE A 74 9.11 3.63 -2.85
CA ILE A 74 8.52 4.17 -1.63
C ILE A 74 9.32 5.37 -1.11
N SER A 75 10.66 5.32 -1.18
CA SER A 75 11.50 6.44 -0.77
C SER A 75 11.25 7.69 -1.62
N GLU A 76 11.03 7.51 -2.91
CA GLU A 76 10.67 8.59 -3.82
C GLU A 76 9.32 9.21 -3.45
N ILE A 77 8.29 8.37 -3.22
CA ILE A 77 6.96 8.83 -2.75
C ILE A 77 7.10 9.64 -1.46
N MET A 78 7.86 9.13 -0.49
CA MET A 78 8.08 9.79 0.79
C MET A 78 8.77 11.14 0.66
N THR A 79 9.75 11.24 -0.23
CA THR A 79 10.52 12.47 -0.47
C THR A 79 9.71 13.51 -1.24
N GLU A 80 8.97 13.08 -2.26
CA GLU A 80 8.26 13.97 -3.18
C GLU A 80 6.91 14.46 -2.65
N ILE A 81 6.25 13.67 -1.80
CA ILE A 81 4.90 13.97 -1.29
C ILE A 81 4.91 14.29 0.20
N GLU A 82 5.78 13.67 1.01
CA GLU A 82 5.80 13.81 2.48
C GLU A 82 4.41 13.56 3.10
N PRO A 83 3.79 12.38 2.89
CA PRO A 83 2.45 12.10 3.34
C PRO A 83 2.37 11.89 4.85
N GLU A 84 1.25 12.24 5.49
CA GLU A 84 0.98 11.91 6.89
C GLU A 84 0.63 10.43 7.09
N TYR A 85 0.09 9.78 6.05
CA TYR A 85 -0.25 8.36 6.04
C TYR A 85 0.22 7.71 4.74
N ILE A 86 0.82 6.54 4.83
CA ILE A 86 1.14 5.71 3.68
C ILE A 86 0.61 4.29 3.90
N GLN A 87 -0.03 3.75 2.89
CA GLN A 87 -0.54 2.39 2.90
C GLN A 87 0.39 1.52 2.05
N ILE A 88 0.94 0.46 2.62
CA ILE A 88 1.86 -0.44 1.88
C ILE A 88 1.03 -1.44 1.06
N GLY A 89 0.78 -1.10 -0.20
CA GLY A 89 -0.09 -1.85 -1.09
C GLY A 89 -1.58 -1.60 -0.90
N ASN A 90 -2.42 -2.09 -1.79
CA ASN A 90 -3.87 -2.01 -1.72
C ASN A 90 -4.50 -3.39 -1.65
N GLU A 91 -5.35 -3.63 -0.64
CA GLU A 91 -6.09 -4.89 -0.47
C GLU A 91 -5.18 -6.13 -0.60
N ILE A 92 -4.15 -6.17 0.23
CA ILE A 92 -3.05 -7.13 0.15
C ILE A 92 -3.39 -8.51 0.75
N ASN A 93 -4.65 -8.91 0.72
CA ASN A 93 -5.19 -10.16 1.25
C ASN A 93 -4.42 -11.40 0.80
N THR A 94 -4.00 -11.41 -0.45
CA THR A 94 -3.30 -12.53 -1.10
C THR A 94 -1.83 -12.23 -1.34
N GLY A 95 -1.40 -11.02 -0.98
CA GLY A 95 -0.02 -10.58 -1.16
C GLY A 95 0.13 -9.33 -2.02
N ILE A 96 1.34 -9.10 -2.51
CA ILE A 96 1.72 -8.01 -3.40
C ILE A 96 2.70 -8.52 -4.46
N LEU A 97 2.84 -7.83 -5.59
CA LEU A 97 3.93 -8.04 -6.55
C LEU A 97 4.10 -9.52 -6.97
N PHE A 98 3.01 -10.13 -7.47
CA PHE A 98 3.00 -11.54 -7.88
C PHE A 98 3.98 -11.82 -9.03
N PRO A 99 4.66 -13.00 -9.02
CA PRO A 99 4.47 -14.13 -8.08
C PRO A 99 5.28 -14.04 -6.78
N HIS A 100 6.19 -13.08 -6.63
CA HIS A 100 7.14 -13.03 -5.51
C HIS A 100 6.47 -12.88 -4.14
N GLY A 101 5.56 -11.92 -4.01
CA GLY A 101 4.87 -11.65 -2.76
C GLY A 101 3.51 -12.35 -2.63
N ASP A 102 3.29 -13.49 -3.27
CA ASP A 102 2.11 -14.33 -3.06
C ASP A 102 2.16 -14.99 -1.68
N ILE A 103 1.25 -14.64 -0.81
CA ILE A 103 1.23 -15.12 0.58
C ILE A 103 1.10 -16.65 0.66
N VAL A 104 0.35 -17.26 -0.26
CA VAL A 104 0.09 -18.70 -0.23
C VAL A 104 1.33 -19.49 -0.65
N ASN A 105 2.02 -19.04 -1.70
CA ASN A 105 3.15 -19.75 -2.28
C ASN A 105 4.50 -19.29 -1.72
N ASN A 106 4.62 -18.00 -1.37
CA ASN A 106 5.87 -17.36 -0.95
C ASN A 106 5.69 -16.46 0.30
N PRO A 107 5.16 -16.96 1.44
CA PRO A 107 4.83 -16.12 2.60
C PRO A 107 6.05 -15.37 3.16
N ASN A 108 7.24 -15.96 3.13
CA ASN A 108 8.45 -15.28 3.61
C ASN A 108 8.86 -14.14 2.68
N GLN A 109 8.77 -14.31 1.37
CA GLN A 109 9.05 -13.24 0.42
C GLN A 109 8.03 -12.10 0.52
N PHE A 110 6.75 -12.42 0.78
CA PHE A 110 5.74 -11.40 1.09
C PHE A 110 6.15 -10.56 2.30
N LEU A 111 6.52 -11.20 3.42
CA LEU A 111 6.95 -10.49 4.63
C LEU A 111 8.22 -9.66 4.39
N GLU A 112 9.17 -10.16 3.60
CA GLU A 112 10.36 -9.40 3.23
C GLU A 112 10.01 -8.16 2.43
N LEU A 113 9.11 -8.25 1.45
CA LEU A 113 8.65 -7.10 0.66
C LEU A 113 7.91 -6.07 1.53
N ILE A 114 7.01 -6.50 2.42
CA ILE A 114 6.32 -5.59 3.35
C ILE A 114 7.33 -4.89 4.26
N ASN A 115 8.26 -5.63 4.87
CA ASN A 115 9.30 -5.05 5.74
C ASN A 115 10.23 -4.10 4.97
N GLN A 116 10.50 -4.38 3.70
CA GLN A 116 11.29 -3.48 2.85
C GLN A 116 10.56 -2.15 2.63
N GLY A 117 9.26 -2.20 2.35
CA GLY A 117 8.43 -1.00 2.23
C GLY A 117 8.36 -0.20 3.53
N VAL A 118 8.14 -0.88 4.66
CA VAL A 118 8.15 -0.26 5.99
C VAL A 118 9.50 0.40 6.28
N SER A 119 10.61 -0.29 6.00
CA SER A 119 11.96 0.25 6.22
C SER A 119 12.21 1.52 5.41
N ALA A 120 11.73 1.60 4.17
CA ALA A 120 11.84 2.81 3.35
C ALA A 120 11.12 4.00 4.00
N VAL A 121 9.90 3.80 4.51
CA VAL A 121 9.16 4.86 5.21
C VAL A 121 9.89 5.28 6.50
N ARG A 122 10.26 4.32 7.35
CA ARG A 122 10.91 4.61 8.66
C ARG A 122 12.26 5.27 8.51
N SER A 123 13.00 5.01 7.44
CA SER A 123 14.29 5.65 7.17
C SER A 123 14.18 7.16 6.88
N LEU A 124 13.01 7.61 6.41
CA LEU A 124 12.76 9.00 5.97
C LEU A 124 11.83 9.77 6.91
N SER A 125 10.96 9.07 7.67
CA SER A 125 9.99 9.71 8.55
C SER A 125 9.70 8.88 9.79
N SER A 126 9.82 9.51 10.96
CA SER A 126 9.38 8.94 12.24
C SER A 126 7.91 9.26 12.58
N THR A 127 7.26 10.11 11.78
CA THR A 127 5.91 10.63 12.07
C THR A 127 4.85 10.11 11.11
N THR A 128 5.21 9.74 9.89
CA THR A 128 4.29 9.14 8.90
C THR A 128 3.74 7.83 9.44
N LYS A 129 2.41 7.69 9.41
CA LYS A 129 1.71 6.49 9.85
C LYS A 129 1.62 5.48 8.73
N ILE A 130 2.06 4.25 9.00
CA ILE A 130 2.02 3.12 8.07
C ILE A 130 0.75 2.33 8.26
N ILE A 131 0.07 2.03 7.16
CA ILE A 131 -1.19 1.29 7.14
C ILE A 131 -0.96 -0.02 6.37
N LEU A 132 -1.38 -1.16 6.93
CA LEU A 132 -1.57 -2.40 6.19
C LEU A 132 -3.07 -2.60 5.92
N HIS A 133 -3.42 -2.98 4.69
CA HIS A 133 -4.79 -2.90 4.20
C HIS A 133 -5.32 -4.24 3.69
N PHE A 134 -6.43 -4.67 4.27
CA PHE A 134 -7.12 -5.90 3.94
C PHE A 134 -8.54 -5.62 3.42
N ALA A 135 -8.97 -6.32 2.37
CA ALA A 135 -10.34 -6.23 1.86
C ALA A 135 -11.22 -7.30 2.50
N GLY A 136 -12.33 -6.88 3.09
CA GLY A 136 -13.25 -7.76 3.79
C GLY A 136 -12.99 -7.84 5.28
N TYR A 137 -13.70 -8.74 5.95
CA TYR A 137 -13.68 -8.86 7.41
C TYR A 137 -13.26 -10.28 7.86
N GLU A 138 -13.83 -11.32 7.25
CA GLU A 138 -13.79 -12.69 7.81
C GLU A 138 -12.39 -13.29 7.97
N ALA A 139 -11.45 -13.02 7.06
CA ALA A 139 -10.09 -13.53 7.16
C ALA A 139 -9.08 -12.49 7.68
N SER A 140 -9.53 -11.31 8.11
CA SER A 140 -8.65 -10.22 8.51
C SER A 140 -7.78 -10.59 9.72
N GLN A 141 -8.32 -11.29 10.69
CA GLN A 141 -7.57 -11.73 11.86
C GLN A 141 -6.37 -12.64 11.50
N TRP A 142 -6.59 -13.58 10.57
CA TRP A 142 -5.51 -14.44 10.09
C TRP A 142 -4.40 -13.60 9.43
N PHE A 143 -4.77 -12.66 8.58
CA PHE A 143 -3.81 -11.78 7.91
C PHE A 143 -3.02 -10.93 8.91
N TYR A 144 -3.69 -10.29 9.87
CA TYR A 144 -3.01 -9.46 10.86
C TYR A 144 -2.17 -10.26 11.85
N ASN A 145 -2.50 -11.52 12.11
CA ASN A 145 -1.61 -12.43 12.84
C ASN A 145 -0.35 -12.79 12.03
N LEU A 146 -0.44 -12.86 10.70
CA LEU A 146 0.72 -13.12 9.85
C LEU A 146 1.71 -11.94 9.84
N VAL A 147 1.22 -10.72 9.96
CA VAL A 147 2.01 -9.49 9.90
C VAL A 147 2.21 -8.83 11.27
N ASP A 148 2.00 -9.54 12.38
CA ASP A 148 2.04 -8.99 13.74
C ASP A 148 3.43 -8.47 14.16
N GLU A 149 4.50 -9.01 13.58
CA GLU A 149 5.89 -8.55 13.79
C GLU A 149 6.31 -7.39 12.88
N VAL A 150 5.47 -6.96 11.93
CA VAL A 150 5.75 -5.83 11.04
C VAL A 150 5.51 -4.51 11.77
N ASP A 151 6.44 -3.54 11.63
CA ASP A 151 6.33 -2.21 12.26
C ASP A 151 5.35 -1.30 11.49
N TYR A 152 4.04 -1.56 11.62
CA TYR A 152 2.98 -0.68 11.10
C TYR A 152 2.16 -0.06 12.24
N ASP A 153 1.42 1.02 11.92
CA ASP A 153 0.68 1.81 12.91
C ASP A 153 -0.83 1.57 12.89
N ILE A 154 -1.39 1.23 11.74
CA ILE A 154 -2.85 1.24 11.52
C ILE A 154 -3.29 0.00 10.74
N ILE A 155 -4.35 -0.63 11.23
CA ILE A 155 -5.12 -1.65 10.49
C ILE A 155 -6.11 -0.94 9.57
N GLY A 156 -6.00 -1.21 8.25
CA GLY A 156 -6.93 -0.73 7.24
C GLY A 156 -7.84 -1.85 6.75
N ILE A 157 -9.14 -1.60 6.68
CA ILE A 157 -10.12 -2.59 6.18
C ILE A 157 -11.03 -1.94 5.14
N SER A 158 -11.12 -2.55 3.94
CA SER A 158 -12.22 -2.29 3.01
C SER A 158 -13.46 -3.03 3.48
N PHE A 159 -14.40 -2.33 4.09
CA PHE A 159 -15.63 -2.91 4.59
C PHE A 159 -16.84 -2.41 3.81
N TYR A 160 -17.59 -3.35 3.23
CA TYR A 160 -18.80 -3.08 2.45
C TYR A 160 -19.97 -3.84 3.05
N PRO A 161 -20.82 -3.23 3.91
CA PRO A 161 -21.94 -3.91 4.60
C PRO A 161 -22.84 -4.72 3.65
N LYS A 162 -23.07 -4.19 2.46
CA LYS A 162 -23.90 -4.85 1.45
C LYS A 162 -23.36 -6.22 1.00
N TRP A 163 -22.04 -6.39 0.95
CA TRP A 163 -21.39 -7.63 0.48
C TRP A 163 -20.87 -8.50 1.61
N HIS A 164 -20.50 -7.87 2.73
CA HIS A 164 -19.97 -8.61 3.88
C HIS A 164 -21.06 -9.06 4.85
N GLY A 165 -22.32 -8.60 4.64
CA GLY A 165 -23.49 -9.09 5.40
C GLY A 165 -23.44 -8.75 6.89
N LYS A 166 -22.63 -7.76 7.30
CA LYS A 166 -22.41 -7.38 8.70
C LYS A 166 -22.65 -5.89 8.91
N SER A 167 -22.96 -5.51 10.14
CA SER A 167 -23.01 -4.10 10.55
C SER A 167 -21.63 -3.59 10.97
N LEU A 168 -21.47 -2.26 11.08
CA LEU A 168 -20.22 -1.67 11.60
C LEU A 168 -19.99 -2.05 13.07
N GLU A 169 -21.03 -2.32 13.85
CA GLU A 169 -20.95 -2.75 15.24
C GLU A 169 -20.30 -4.13 15.41
N GLU A 170 -20.31 -4.96 14.36
CA GLU A 170 -19.67 -6.28 14.36
C GLU A 170 -18.17 -6.23 13.99
N LEU A 171 -17.61 -5.03 13.75
CA LEU A 171 -16.18 -4.82 13.51
C LEU A 171 -15.39 -4.54 14.80
N GLU A 172 -16.06 -4.32 15.91
CA GLU A 172 -15.48 -4.13 17.24
C GLU A 172 -15.23 -5.50 17.91
#